data_53524efae7ffb75e62165a90a46590b3
#
_entry.id   53524efae7ffb75e62165a90a46590b3
#
_cell.length_a   1.000
_cell.length_b   1.000
_cell.length_c   1.000
_cell.angle_alpha   90.00
_cell.angle_beta   90.00
_cell.angle_gamma   90.00
#
_symmetry.space_group_name_H-M   'P 1'
#
loop_
_entity.id
_entity.type
_entity.pdbx_description
1 polymer ?
#
loop_
_entity_poly.entity_id
_entity_poly.type
_entity_poly.pdbx_seq_one_letter_code
_entity_poly.pdbx_strand_id
1 'polypeptide(L)'
;GVVYDLGRIYAGTGFAQVVALDAATGREFWRTPVSGPMRSAPTAFGGKVYALTKDNQLFAIDAELGVVDWTHTGIEEGAGLIGSASAAVDGDIVIVPYSSGEIFALRAENGRQLWSDNLAAIRRVDAVSALADIRGRPVVDRGRVYAISHSGRMVAIDLASGRRAWEAEVGGVNQPWIAGDFLFVVSTEGDVVALVAENGLVRWVTPLGQFEDPEDREGLINWSGPVLASDRLIVTGSHGVAVALSPYTGEIIGEIEMPDDVSLPPILADETLYFQTDGARLIAYR
;
A
#
# COMPACT_ATOMS: atom_id res chain seq x y z
N GLY A 1 8.67 1.95 7.83
CA GLY A 1 8.33 0.52 7.92
C GLY A 1 9.54 -0.37 7.75
N VAL A 2 9.36 -1.67 7.93
CA VAL A 2 10.43 -2.67 7.87
C VAL A 2 10.02 -3.81 6.95
N VAL A 3 11.01 -4.50 6.36
CA VAL A 3 10.82 -5.74 5.62
C VAL A 3 11.85 -6.77 6.06
N TYR A 4 11.43 -8.02 6.14
CA TYR A 4 12.30 -9.16 6.39
C TYR A 4 12.55 -9.93 5.10
N ASP A 5 13.80 -10.28 4.84
CA ASP A 5 14.19 -11.18 3.76
C ASP A 5 15.49 -11.91 4.12
N LEU A 6 15.50 -13.23 3.93
CA LEU A 6 16.68 -14.11 4.08
C LEU A 6 17.54 -13.86 5.34
N GLY A 7 16.89 -13.73 6.51
CA GLY A 7 17.57 -13.53 7.80
C GLY A 7 17.98 -12.10 8.09
N ARG A 8 17.63 -11.14 7.23
CA ARG A 8 17.89 -9.70 7.41
C ARG A 8 16.62 -8.91 7.55
N ILE A 9 16.66 -7.84 8.32
CA ILE A 9 15.64 -6.80 8.40
C ILE A 9 16.17 -5.56 7.73
N TYR A 10 15.40 -5.04 6.77
CA TYR A 10 15.69 -3.75 6.14
C TYR A 10 14.68 -2.72 6.60
N ALA A 11 15.17 -1.54 6.99
CA ALA A 11 14.36 -0.45 7.48
C ALA A 11 14.72 0.87 6.83
N GLY A 12 13.70 1.62 6.40
CA GLY A 12 13.83 3.02 6.04
C GLY A 12 13.71 3.90 7.27
N THR A 13 14.60 4.88 7.41
CA THR A 13 14.62 5.80 8.55
C THR A 13 14.09 7.18 8.18
N GLY A 14 13.63 7.94 9.19
CA GLY A 14 13.30 9.37 9.05
C GLY A 14 14.51 10.27 8.83
N PHE A 15 15.74 9.72 8.91
CA PHE A 15 17.01 10.44 8.73
C PHE A 15 17.63 10.21 7.34
N ALA A 16 16.81 9.89 6.35
CA ALA A 16 17.26 9.65 4.98
C ALA A 16 18.32 8.53 4.87
N GLN A 17 18.04 7.39 5.47
CA GLN A 17 18.93 6.23 5.45
C GLN A 17 18.10 4.93 5.32
N VAL A 18 18.66 3.95 4.62
CA VAL A 18 18.24 2.56 4.66
C VAL A 18 19.25 1.77 5.47
N VAL A 19 18.79 0.94 6.39
CA VAL A 19 19.65 0.10 7.24
C VAL A 19 19.32 -1.37 7.05
N ALA A 20 20.33 -2.23 7.04
CA ALA A 20 20.18 -3.66 7.11
C ALA A 20 20.69 -4.19 8.44
N LEU A 21 19.84 -4.96 9.11
CA LEU A 21 20.11 -5.55 10.41
C LEU A 21 20.02 -7.07 10.33
N ASP A 22 20.81 -7.74 11.11
CA ASP A 22 20.66 -9.16 11.39
C ASP A 22 19.35 -9.41 12.15
N ALA A 23 18.47 -10.25 11.63
CA ALA A 23 17.14 -10.46 12.21
C ALA A 23 17.16 -11.12 13.60
N ALA A 24 18.20 -11.90 13.91
CA ALA A 24 18.31 -12.61 15.18
C ALA A 24 18.96 -11.75 16.28
N THR A 25 19.95 -10.93 15.92
CA THR A 25 20.79 -10.21 16.89
C THR A 25 20.59 -8.71 16.88
N GLY A 26 19.96 -8.15 15.84
CA GLY A 26 19.84 -6.70 15.64
C GLY A 26 21.15 -6.02 15.22
N ARG A 27 22.24 -6.77 14.98
CA ARG A 27 23.51 -6.20 14.55
C ARG A 27 23.35 -5.58 13.16
N GLU A 28 23.84 -4.36 12.99
CA GLU A 28 23.86 -3.66 11.70
C GLU A 28 24.89 -4.31 10.76
N PHE A 29 24.46 -4.64 9.53
CA PHE A 29 25.32 -5.07 8.44
C PHE A 29 25.84 -3.86 7.65
N TRP A 30 24.90 -2.99 7.25
CA TRP A 30 25.23 -1.79 6.48
C TRP A 30 24.16 -0.69 6.68
N ARG A 31 24.54 0.53 6.31
CA ARG A 31 23.72 1.73 6.34
C ARG A 31 24.01 2.57 5.11
N THR A 32 22.97 2.85 4.32
CA THR A 32 23.10 3.56 3.05
C THR A 32 22.30 4.86 3.12
N PRO A 33 22.94 6.03 2.88
CA PRO A 33 22.24 7.29 2.75
C PRO A 33 21.40 7.32 1.46
N VAL A 34 20.21 7.95 1.54
CA VAL A 34 19.28 8.19 0.43
C VAL A 34 18.95 9.69 0.37
N SER A 35 18.21 10.13 -0.65
CA SER A 35 17.94 11.55 -0.88
C SER A 35 17.05 12.20 0.18
N GLY A 36 16.12 11.44 0.76
CA GLY A 36 15.15 11.98 1.70
C GLY A 36 14.60 10.95 2.68
N PRO A 37 13.81 11.39 3.66
CA PRO A 37 13.18 10.49 4.63
C PRO A 37 12.22 9.53 3.94
N MET A 38 12.12 8.31 4.49
CA MET A 38 11.20 7.28 4.03
C MET A 38 9.99 7.19 4.95
N ARG A 39 8.81 7.04 4.36
CA ARG A 39 7.54 6.87 5.07
C ARG A 39 6.85 5.53 4.81
N SER A 40 7.38 4.75 3.87
CA SER A 40 6.96 3.37 3.57
C SER A 40 8.02 2.37 3.98
N ALA A 41 7.62 1.10 4.04
CA ALA A 41 8.59 0.02 4.16
C ALA A 41 9.38 -0.14 2.85
N PRO A 42 10.69 -0.45 2.90
CA PRO A 42 11.37 -0.91 1.70
C PRO A 42 10.79 -2.22 1.21
N THR A 43 11.05 -2.56 -0.05
CA THR A 43 10.71 -3.89 -0.61
C THR A 43 12.00 -4.64 -0.87
N ALA A 44 12.12 -5.86 -0.35
CA ALA A 44 13.26 -6.73 -0.60
C ALA A 44 12.84 -7.85 -1.54
N PHE A 45 13.58 -8.04 -2.64
CA PHE A 45 13.34 -9.09 -3.61
C PHE A 45 14.56 -9.29 -4.53
N GLY A 46 14.89 -10.54 -4.81
CA GLY A 46 15.92 -10.89 -5.81
C GLY A 46 17.31 -10.33 -5.52
N GLY A 47 17.71 -10.25 -4.25
CA GLY A 47 18.99 -9.71 -3.82
C GLY A 47 19.09 -8.18 -3.85
N LYS A 48 17.97 -7.48 -4.01
CA LYS A 48 17.89 -6.02 -3.98
C LYS A 48 16.89 -5.52 -2.95
N VAL A 49 17.16 -4.33 -2.43
CA VAL A 49 16.27 -3.56 -1.56
C VAL A 49 15.83 -2.31 -2.30
N TYR A 50 14.54 -2.18 -2.50
CA TYR A 50 13.92 -1.03 -3.18
C TYR A 50 13.38 -0.07 -2.13
N ALA A 51 13.94 1.12 -2.07
CA ALA A 51 13.62 2.14 -1.09
C ALA A 51 13.08 3.39 -1.76
N LEU A 52 11.83 3.75 -1.46
CA LEU A 52 11.17 4.94 -2.00
C LEU A 52 11.18 6.06 -0.97
N THR A 53 11.72 7.20 -1.35
CA THR A 53 11.84 8.39 -0.51
C THR A 53 10.68 9.36 -0.73
N LYS A 54 10.48 10.30 0.21
CA LYS A 54 9.39 11.29 0.15
C LYS A 54 9.47 12.20 -1.07
N ASP A 55 10.66 12.46 -1.57
CA ASP A 55 10.96 13.29 -2.75
C ASP A 55 10.86 12.51 -4.07
N ASN A 56 10.07 11.44 -4.08
CA ASN A 56 9.79 10.59 -5.25
C ASN A 56 11.08 10.05 -5.92
N GLN A 57 12.06 9.62 -5.12
CA GLN A 57 13.21 8.87 -5.63
C GLN A 57 13.16 7.42 -5.17
N LEU A 58 13.34 6.51 -6.11
CA LEU A 58 13.53 5.09 -5.85
C LEU A 58 15.02 4.78 -5.88
N PHE A 59 15.49 4.09 -4.86
CA PHE A 59 16.83 3.53 -4.78
C PHE A 59 16.74 2.00 -4.86
N ALA A 60 17.47 1.39 -5.78
CA ALA A 60 17.73 -0.04 -5.78
C ALA A 60 19.10 -0.28 -5.18
N ILE A 61 19.13 -0.95 -4.05
CA ILE A 61 20.32 -1.15 -3.22
C ILE A 61 20.63 -2.65 -3.21
N ASP A 62 21.88 -3.03 -3.41
CA ASP A 62 22.33 -4.40 -3.22
C ASP A 62 22.06 -4.84 -1.79
N ALA A 63 21.33 -5.94 -1.62
CA ALA A 63 20.86 -6.39 -0.32
C ALA A 63 22.01 -6.89 0.58
N GLU A 64 23.11 -7.35 0.00
CA GLU A 64 24.26 -7.87 0.74
C GLU A 64 25.24 -6.76 1.12
N LEU A 65 25.57 -5.89 0.16
CA LEU A 65 26.62 -4.89 0.27
C LEU A 65 26.14 -3.51 0.71
N GLY A 66 24.84 -3.20 0.55
CA GLY A 66 24.31 -1.87 0.81
C GLY A 66 24.71 -0.81 -0.22
N VAL A 67 25.22 -1.21 -1.39
CA VAL A 67 25.62 -0.28 -2.45
C VAL A 67 24.41 0.03 -3.32
N VAL A 68 24.24 1.30 -3.70
CA VAL A 68 23.19 1.71 -4.65
C VAL A 68 23.61 1.26 -6.06
N ASP A 69 22.80 0.40 -6.66
CA ASP A 69 23.03 -0.07 -8.04
C ASP A 69 22.50 0.94 -9.06
N TRP A 70 21.30 1.43 -8.84
CA TRP A 70 20.64 2.40 -9.71
C TRP A 70 19.56 3.18 -8.94
N THR A 71 19.13 4.29 -9.52
CA THR A 71 18.06 5.14 -9.00
C THR A 71 17.07 5.51 -10.10
N HIS A 72 15.83 5.80 -9.72
CA HIS A 72 14.81 6.37 -10.61
C HIS A 72 14.08 7.50 -9.88
N THR A 73 13.78 8.58 -10.60
CA THR A 73 13.14 9.77 -10.02
C THR A 73 11.83 10.05 -10.74
N GLY A 74 10.75 10.18 -9.97
CA GLY A 74 9.46 10.69 -10.42
C GLY A 74 9.36 12.20 -10.25
N ILE A 75 8.19 12.77 -10.56
CA ILE A 75 7.95 14.21 -10.36
C ILE A 75 7.84 14.49 -8.86
N GLU A 76 8.63 15.44 -8.38
CA GLU A 76 8.57 15.91 -7.00
C GLU A 76 7.31 16.75 -6.79
N GLU A 77 6.53 16.41 -5.76
CA GLU A 77 5.33 17.15 -5.36
C GLU A 77 5.58 17.95 -4.08
N GLY A 78 5.29 19.24 -4.13
CA GLY A 78 5.44 20.14 -2.98
C GLY A 78 4.42 19.88 -1.85
N ALA A 79 3.28 19.24 -2.16
CA ALA A 79 2.25 18.84 -1.22
C ALA A 79 1.81 17.40 -1.52
N GLY A 80 1.62 16.61 -0.49
CA GLY A 80 1.17 15.22 -0.62
C GLY A 80 0.62 14.71 0.71
N LEU A 81 -0.03 13.57 0.67
CA LEU A 81 -0.56 12.89 1.85
C LEU A 81 0.59 12.45 2.80
N ILE A 82 0.24 12.31 4.08
CA ILE A 82 1.16 11.70 5.04
C ILE A 82 1.24 10.20 4.75
N GLY A 83 2.41 9.71 4.40
CA GLY A 83 2.68 8.34 4.00
C GLY A 83 3.32 8.29 2.62
N SER A 84 3.65 7.13 2.15
CA SER A 84 4.07 6.82 0.78
C SER A 84 3.86 5.33 0.51
N ALA A 85 3.71 4.96 -0.74
CA ALA A 85 3.63 3.56 -1.12
C ALA A 85 5.00 2.89 -1.10
N SER A 86 4.99 1.57 -0.98
CA SER A 86 6.15 0.73 -1.26
C SER A 86 6.12 0.29 -2.72
N ALA A 87 7.27 0.04 -3.32
CA ALA A 87 7.33 -0.59 -4.63
C ALA A 87 6.79 -2.04 -4.58
N ALA A 88 6.22 -2.52 -5.68
CA ALA A 88 5.91 -3.93 -5.86
C ALA A 88 6.92 -4.54 -6.84
N VAL A 89 7.24 -5.83 -6.68
CA VAL A 89 8.19 -6.52 -7.57
C VAL A 89 7.58 -7.85 -8.00
N ASP A 90 7.65 -8.12 -9.29
CA ASP A 90 7.27 -9.41 -9.87
C ASP A 90 8.30 -9.81 -10.93
N GLY A 91 9.02 -10.90 -10.66
CA GLY A 91 10.12 -11.35 -11.51
C GLY A 91 11.20 -10.29 -11.68
N ASP A 92 11.38 -9.82 -12.92
CA ASP A 92 12.39 -8.81 -13.30
C ASP A 92 11.81 -7.39 -13.45
N ILE A 93 10.57 -7.17 -12.99
CA ILE A 93 9.87 -5.88 -13.11
C ILE A 93 9.59 -5.30 -11.72
N VAL A 94 9.94 -4.04 -11.53
CA VAL A 94 9.64 -3.25 -10.34
C VAL A 94 8.56 -2.23 -10.69
N ILE A 95 7.46 -2.25 -9.96
CA ILE A 95 6.36 -1.29 -10.10
C ILE A 95 6.52 -0.23 -9.02
N VAL A 96 6.66 1.01 -9.44
CA VAL A 96 6.96 2.15 -8.57
C VAL A 96 5.82 3.15 -8.61
N PRO A 97 5.06 3.29 -7.53
CA PRO A 97 4.05 4.34 -7.38
C PRO A 97 4.68 5.60 -6.79
N TYR A 98 4.29 6.76 -7.31
CA TYR A 98 4.73 8.05 -6.80
C TYR A 98 3.57 8.91 -6.26
N SER A 99 3.90 9.87 -5.40
CA SER A 99 2.91 10.82 -4.86
C SER A 99 2.34 11.76 -5.91
N SER A 100 3.01 11.93 -7.04
CA SER A 100 2.53 12.66 -8.23
C SER A 100 1.38 11.96 -8.98
N GLY A 101 1.02 10.73 -8.57
CA GLY A 101 0.07 9.88 -9.29
C GLY A 101 0.69 9.09 -10.44
N GLU A 102 1.97 9.27 -10.68
CA GLU A 102 2.69 8.46 -11.65
C GLU A 102 2.93 7.04 -11.14
N ILE A 103 2.86 6.08 -12.04
CA ILE A 103 3.25 4.70 -11.81
C ILE A 103 4.17 4.25 -12.94
N PHE A 104 5.29 3.66 -12.57
CA PHE A 104 6.30 3.18 -13.51
C PHE A 104 6.52 1.69 -13.38
N ALA A 105 6.77 1.01 -14.50
CA ALA A 105 7.40 -0.29 -14.51
C ALA A 105 8.86 -0.14 -14.94
N LEU A 106 9.75 -0.62 -14.12
CA LEU A 106 11.18 -0.54 -14.33
C LEU A 106 11.79 -1.95 -14.36
N ARG A 107 12.84 -2.13 -15.14
CA ARG A 107 13.62 -3.36 -15.10
C ARG A 107 14.42 -3.44 -13.80
N ALA A 108 14.26 -4.53 -13.05
CA ALA A 108 14.89 -4.72 -11.74
C ALA A 108 16.43 -4.67 -11.80
N GLU A 109 17.02 -5.12 -12.91
CA GLU A 109 18.47 -5.18 -13.10
C GLU A 109 19.12 -3.80 -13.11
N ASN A 110 18.52 -2.82 -13.82
CA ASN A 110 19.21 -1.56 -14.18
C ASN A 110 18.33 -0.30 -14.13
N GLY A 111 17.10 -0.40 -13.65
CA GLY A 111 16.16 0.74 -13.52
C GLY A 111 15.61 1.27 -14.83
N ARG A 112 15.88 0.60 -15.98
CA ARG A 112 15.34 1.07 -17.27
C ARG A 112 13.83 1.02 -17.28
N GLN A 113 13.19 2.15 -17.60
CA GLN A 113 11.74 2.23 -17.78
C GLN A 113 11.26 1.31 -18.90
N LEU A 114 10.25 0.51 -18.59
CA LEU A 114 9.52 -0.32 -19.55
C LEU A 114 8.26 0.40 -20.02
N TRP A 115 7.49 0.92 -19.08
CA TRP A 115 6.31 1.74 -19.33
C TRP A 115 6.02 2.67 -18.14
N SER A 116 5.13 3.63 -18.34
CA SER A 116 4.56 4.46 -17.27
C SER A 116 3.11 4.78 -17.55
N ASP A 117 2.37 5.10 -16.49
CA ASP A 117 0.99 5.57 -16.53
C ASP A 117 0.79 6.65 -15.45
N ASN A 118 -0.35 7.33 -15.44
CA ASN A 118 -0.68 8.35 -14.45
C ASN A 118 -2.13 8.20 -13.97
N LEU A 119 -2.30 8.08 -12.65
CA LEU A 119 -3.59 7.88 -12.00
C LEU A 119 -4.22 9.18 -11.49
N ALA A 120 -3.66 10.35 -11.84
CA ALA A 120 -4.29 11.63 -11.48
C ALA A 120 -5.70 11.75 -12.04
N ALA A 121 -6.65 12.25 -11.23
CA ALA A 121 -8.01 12.45 -11.67
C ALA A 121 -8.09 13.54 -12.74
N ILE A 122 -8.96 13.34 -13.74
CA ILE A 122 -9.21 14.33 -14.80
C ILE A 122 -10.04 15.50 -14.26
N ARG A 123 -10.91 15.24 -13.28
CA ARG A 123 -11.77 16.24 -12.63
C ARG A 123 -11.29 16.50 -11.21
N ARG A 124 -10.93 17.76 -10.95
CA ARG A 124 -10.56 18.26 -9.61
C ARG A 124 -11.74 19.04 -9.06
N VAL A 125 -12.40 18.51 -8.04
CA VAL A 125 -13.56 19.16 -7.41
C VAL A 125 -13.13 20.08 -6.28
N ASP A 126 -12.05 19.72 -5.57
CA ASP A 126 -11.47 20.49 -4.48
C ASP A 126 -9.94 20.28 -4.38
N ALA A 127 -9.29 20.99 -3.46
CA ALA A 127 -7.83 20.92 -3.30
C ALA A 127 -7.33 19.56 -2.77
N VAL A 128 -8.16 18.81 -2.03
CA VAL A 128 -7.79 17.52 -1.46
C VAL A 128 -7.96 16.41 -2.50
N SER A 129 -9.08 16.43 -3.25
CA SER A 129 -9.31 15.51 -4.37
C SER A 129 -8.33 15.72 -5.54
N ALA A 130 -7.61 16.87 -5.54
CA ALA A 130 -6.55 17.15 -6.51
C ALA A 130 -5.25 16.38 -6.22
N LEU A 131 -5.07 15.79 -5.00
CA LEU A 131 -3.90 15.03 -4.65
C LEU A 131 -3.97 13.66 -5.35
N ALA A 132 -3.11 13.45 -6.33
CA ALA A 132 -3.08 12.24 -7.15
C ALA A 132 -2.37 11.06 -6.47
N ASP A 133 -1.99 11.22 -5.22
CA ASP A 133 -1.09 10.36 -4.45
C ASP A 133 -1.49 8.86 -4.54
N ILE A 134 -0.57 8.04 -5.02
CA ILE A 134 -0.68 6.58 -4.97
C ILE A 134 -0.01 6.13 -3.67
N ARG A 135 -0.79 6.05 -2.60
CA ARG A 135 -0.27 5.68 -1.28
C ARG A 135 -0.35 4.18 -1.00
N GLY A 136 -1.33 3.49 -1.57
CA GLY A 136 -1.45 2.04 -1.49
C GLY A 136 -0.37 1.35 -2.33
N ARG A 137 0.31 0.35 -1.77
CA ARG A 137 1.25 -0.48 -2.54
C ARG A 137 0.51 -1.14 -3.71
N PRO A 138 0.98 -1.04 -4.95
CA PRO A 138 0.41 -1.78 -6.07
C PRO A 138 0.46 -3.28 -5.84
N VAL A 139 -0.52 -4.00 -6.36
CA VAL A 139 -0.56 -5.46 -6.31
C VAL A 139 -0.34 -6.00 -7.71
N VAL A 140 0.51 -7.01 -7.84
CA VAL A 140 0.71 -7.72 -9.10
C VAL A 140 0.15 -9.13 -8.96
N ASP A 141 -0.75 -9.49 -9.85
CA ASP A 141 -1.34 -10.83 -9.92
C ASP A 141 -1.64 -11.21 -11.37
N ARG A 142 -1.29 -12.44 -11.76
CA ARG A 142 -1.57 -13.01 -13.08
C ARG A 142 -1.23 -12.09 -14.25
N GLY A 143 -0.06 -11.41 -14.18
CA GLY A 143 0.41 -10.51 -15.23
C GLY A 143 -0.31 -9.17 -15.31
N ARG A 144 -1.03 -8.76 -14.27
CA ARG A 144 -1.66 -7.44 -14.13
C ARG A 144 -1.18 -6.71 -12.89
N VAL A 145 -1.05 -5.41 -13.02
CA VAL A 145 -0.77 -4.47 -11.94
C VAL A 145 -2.08 -3.78 -11.56
N TYR A 146 -2.45 -3.85 -10.29
CA TYR A 146 -3.60 -3.14 -9.74
C TYR A 146 -3.10 -2.01 -8.85
N ALA A 147 -3.50 -0.79 -9.16
CA ALA A 147 -3.11 0.40 -8.41
C ALA A 147 -4.32 1.30 -8.17
N ILE A 148 -4.31 1.97 -7.01
CA ILE A 148 -5.37 2.87 -6.58
C ILE A 148 -4.75 4.19 -6.14
N SER A 149 -5.36 5.32 -6.55
CA SER A 149 -4.97 6.65 -6.14
C SER A 149 -6.00 7.28 -5.18
N HIS A 150 -5.55 8.19 -4.36
CA HIS A 150 -6.42 8.99 -3.50
C HIS A 150 -7.43 9.81 -4.32
N SER A 151 -7.04 10.25 -5.51
CA SER A 151 -7.85 11.11 -6.38
C SER A 151 -9.07 10.44 -7.03
N GLY A 152 -9.42 9.21 -6.64
CA GLY A 152 -10.64 8.54 -7.09
C GLY A 152 -10.45 7.61 -8.29
N ARG A 153 -9.24 7.14 -8.55
CA ARG A 153 -8.98 6.26 -9.68
C ARG A 153 -8.31 4.94 -9.25
N MET A 154 -8.91 3.85 -9.66
CA MET A 154 -8.30 2.53 -9.62
C MET A 154 -8.10 2.00 -11.04
N VAL A 155 -6.98 1.35 -11.30
CA VAL A 155 -6.64 0.80 -12.62
C VAL A 155 -6.13 -0.63 -12.51
N ALA A 156 -6.37 -1.42 -13.58
CA ALA A 156 -5.61 -2.62 -13.88
C ALA A 156 -4.80 -2.39 -15.15
N ILE A 157 -3.51 -2.63 -15.07
CA ILE A 157 -2.55 -2.41 -16.16
C ILE A 157 -1.92 -3.76 -16.51
N ASP A 158 -1.82 -4.07 -17.78
CA ASP A 158 -1.06 -5.25 -18.23
C ASP A 158 0.43 -5.06 -17.92
N LEU A 159 0.98 -5.97 -17.15
CA LEU A 159 2.35 -5.86 -16.60
C LEU A 159 3.42 -5.75 -17.70
N ALA A 160 3.22 -6.46 -18.80
CA ALA A 160 4.22 -6.51 -19.87
C ALA A 160 4.17 -5.28 -20.80
N SER A 161 2.97 -4.82 -21.13
CA SER A 161 2.77 -3.77 -22.15
C SER A 161 2.49 -2.38 -21.59
N GLY A 162 2.10 -2.26 -20.31
CA GLY A 162 1.68 -1.00 -19.70
C GLY A 162 0.30 -0.51 -20.17
N ARG A 163 -0.45 -1.31 -20.92
CA ARG A 163 -1.79 -0.91 -21.36
C ARG A 163 -2.81 -1.11 -20.25
N ARG A 164 -3.65 -0.11 -20.02
CA ARG A 164 -4.79 -0.28 -19.11
C ARG A 164 -5.73 -1.36 -19.67
N ALA A 165 -6.01 -2.37 -18.82
CA ALA A 165 -7.04 -3.37 -19.08
C ALA A 165 -8.42 -2.77 -18.75
N TRP A 166 -8.51 -2.05 -17.62
CA TRP A 166 -9.69 -1.32 -17.19
C TRP A 166 -9.33 -0.21 -16.19
N GLU A 167 -10.28 0.70 -15.98
CA GLU A 167 -10.25 1.68 -14.89
C GLU A 167 -11.63 1.75 -14.21
N ALA A 168 -11.64 2.10 -12.92
CA ALA A 168 -12.84 2.29 -12.11
C ALA A 168 -12.72 3.59 -11.29
N GLU A 169 -13.84 4.25 -11.07
CA GLU A 169 -13.94 5.46 -10.25
C GLU A 169 -14.04 5.08 -8.76
N VAL A 170 -12.93 4.59 -8.20
CA VAL A 170 -12.79 4.23 -6.80
C VAL A 170 -11.47 4.80 -6.30
N GLY A 171 -11.53 5.68 -5.32
CA GLY A 171 -10.36 6.24 -4.65
C GLY A 171 -10.00 5.45 -3.39
N GLY A 172 -8.71 5.40 -3.09
CA GLY A 172 -8.24 4.73 -1.88
C GLY A 172 -6.78 5.04 -1.58
N VAL A 173 -6.38 4.79 -0.33
CA VAL A 173 -5.03 5.00 0.16
C VAL A 173 -4.38 3.72 0.71
N ASN A 174 -5.15 2.65 0.76
CA ASN A 174 -4.70 1.35 1.23
C ASN A 174 -4.28 0.45 0.06
N GLN A 175 -3.47 -0.55 0.36
CA GLN A 175 -3.12 -1.59 -0.60
C GLN A 175 -4.38 -2.39 -0.97
N PRO A 176 -4.71 -2.57 -2.25
CA PRO A 176 -5.76 -3.49 -2.66
C PRO A 176 -5.44 -4.93 -2.24
N TRP A 177 -6.45 -5.69 -1.85
CA TRP A 177 -6.31 -7.12 -1.58
C TRP A 177 -6.91 -7.92 -2.73
N ILE A 178 -6.13 -8.82 -3.31
CA ILE A 178 -6.62 -9.71 -4.37
C ILE A 178 -6.77 -11.13 -3.85
N ALA A 179 -7.92 -11.75 -4.12
CA ALA A 179 -8.16 -13.14 -3.81
C ALA A 179 -9.05 -13.77 -4.89
N GLY A 180 -8.53 -14.82 -5.55
CA GLY A 180 -9.24 -15.45 -6.66
C GLY A 180 -9.49 -14.46 -7.80
N ASP A 181 -10.75 -14.26 -8.14
CA ASP A 181 -11.18 -13.38 -9.22
C ASP A 181 -11.67 -12.00 -8.72
N PHE A 182 -11.44 -11.70 -7.44
CA PHE A 182 -11.92 -10.46 -6.82
C PHE A 182 -10.80 -9.62 -6.24
N LEU A 183 -11.00 -8.31 -6.32
CA LEU A 183 -10.22 -7.27 -5.65
C LEU A 183 -11.08 -6.64 -4.57
N PHE A 184 -10.49 -6.44 -3.40
CA PHE A 184 -11.12 -5.76 -2.28
C PHE A 184 -10.33 -4.52 -1.94
N VAL A 185 -11.00 -3.40 -1.79
CA VAL A 185 -10.39 -2.10 -1.45
C VAL A 185 -11.20 -1.40 -0.38
N VAL A 186 -10.53 -0.55 0.39
CA VAL A 186 -11.18 0.41 1.28
C VAL A 186 -11.09 1.77 0.60
N SER A 187 -12.25 2.38 0.33
CA SER A 187 -12.35 3.66 -0.37
C SER A 187 -12.04 4.84 0.55
N THR A 188 -11.78 5.99 -0.06
CA THR A 188 -11.65 7.27 0.66
C THR A 188 -12.96 7.75 1.27
N GLU A 189 -14.08 7.20 0.81
CA GLU A 189 -15.43 7.46 1.35
C GLU A 189 -15.78 6.58 2.55
N GLY A 190 -14.87 5.69 2.98
CA GLY A 190 -15.11 4.76 4.08
C GLY A 190 -15.96 3.55 3.70
N ASP A 191 -15.93 3.17 2.43
CA ASP A 191 -16.61 1.97 1.94
C ASP A 191 -15.63 0.82 1.74
N VAL A 192 -16.08 -0.40 1.95
CA VAL A 192 -15.39 -1.60 1.43
C VAL A 192 -16.02 -1.95 0.10
N VAL A 193 -15.20 -2.02 -0.94
CA VAL A 193 -15.64 -2.29 -2.32
C VAL A 193 -15.01 -3.58 -2.81
N ALA A 194 -15.83 -4.49 -3.35
CA ALA A 194 -15.37 -5.64 -4.10
C ALA A 194 -15.54 -5.40 -5.59
N LEU A 195 -14.46 -5.63 -6.34
CA LEU A 195 -14.45 -5.54 -7.79
C LEU A 195 -14.05 -6.88 -8.41
N VAL A 196 -14.54 -7.14 -9.61
CA VAL A 196 -14.07 -8.25 -10.43
C VAL A 196 -12.70 -7.90 -11.00
N ALA A 197 -11.68 -8.69 -10.69
CA ALA A 197 -10.30 -8.41 -11.09
C ALA A 197 -10.08 -8.36 -12.62
N GLU A 198 -10.88 -9.10 -13.38
CA GLU A 198 -10.77 -9.17 -14.84
C GLU A 198 -11.19 -7.87 -15.54
N ASN A 199 -12.26 -7.22 -15.05
CA ASN A 199 -12.90 -6.12 -15.80
C ASN A 199 -13.24 -4.88 -14.95
N GLY A 200 -12.95 -4.88 -13.64
CA GLY A 200 -13.18 -3.75 -12.76
C GLY A 200 -14.64 -3.50 -12.38
N LEU A 201 -15.57 -4.40 -12.74
CA LEU A 201 -16.97 -4.24 -12.36
C LEU A 201 -17.15 -4.41 -10.85
N VAL A 202 -17.87 -3.49 -10.25
CA VAL A 202 -18.22 -3.54 -8.83
C VAL A 202 -19.18 -4.70 -8.58
N ARG A 203 -18.83 -5.57 -7.64
CA ARG A 203 -19.63 -6.72 -7.21
C ARG A 203 -20.57 -6.34 -6.07
N TRP A 204 -20.02 -5.66 -5.08
CA TRP A 204 -20.76 -5.11 -3.94
C TRP A 204 -19.98 -3.93 -3.31
N VAL A 205 -20.70 -3.09 -2.59
CA VAL A 205 -20.19 -1.98 -1.79
C VAL A 205 -20.84 -2.04 -0.42
N THR A 206 -20.02 -1.91 0.63
CA THR A 206 -20.51 -1.88 2.01
C THR A 206 -19.96 -0.63 2.70
N PRO A 207 -20.83 0.34 3.03
CA PRO A 207 -20.41 1.53 3.75
C PRO A 207 -20.10 1.17 5.22
N LEU A 208 -18.94 1.62 5.71
CA LEU A 208 -18.55 1.52 7.12
C LEU A 208 -18.73 2.85 7.86
N GLY A 209 -18.92 3.94 7.12
CA GLY A 209 -19.02 5.29 7.66
C GLY A 209 -17.68 6.05 7.68
N GLN A 210 -17.77 7.36 7.55
CA GLN A 210 -16.61 8.27 7.54
C GLN A 210 -16.39 8.96 8.88
N PHE A 211 -17.42 9.07 9.71
CA PHE A 211 -17.39 9.86 10.93
C PHE A 211 -17.98 9.06 12.08
N GLU A 212 -17.46 9.28 13.28
CA GLU A 212 -18.04 8.73 14.52
C GLU A 212 -19.39 9.38 14.79
N ASP A 213 -19.51 10.68 14.54
CA ASP A 213 -20.77 11.42 14.50
C ASP A 213 -21.08 11.84 13.05
N PRO A 214 -21.95 11.09 12.34
CA PRO A 214 -22.32 11.40 10.97
C PRO A 214 -23.19 12.66 10.82
N GLU A 215 -23.95 13.06 11.88
CA GLU A 215 -24.85 14.20 11.85
C GLU A 215 -24.05 15.51 11.87
N ASP A 216 -23.08 15.63 12.77
CA ASP A 216 -22.22 16.80 12.91
C ASP A 216 -20.91 16.68 12.08
N ARG A 217 -20.65 15.51 11.47
CA ARG A 217 -19.44 15.19 10.72
C ARG A 217 -18.16 15.36 11.55
N GLU A 218 -18.22 14.93 12.79
CA GLU A 218 -17.10 14.93 13.74
C GLU A 218 -16.50 13.51 13.90
N GLY A 219 -15.22 13.46 14.30
CA GLY A 219 -14.51 12.18 14.48
C GLY A 219 -14.27 11.45 13.17
N LEU A 220 -13.46 12.02 12.26
CA LEU A 220 -13.11 11.38 10.98
C LEU A 220 -12.46 10.00 11.21
N ILE A 221 -13.08 8.95 10.69
CA ILE A 221 -12.57 7.59 10.77
C ILE A 221 -11.67 7.29 9.56
N ASN A 222 -10.43 6.93 9.83
CA ASN A 222 -9.52 6.40 8.83
C ASN A 222 -9.56 4.88 8.86
N TRP A 223 -10.08 4.28 7.80
CA TRP A 223 -10.15 2.84 7.65
C TRP A 223 -8.86 2.29 7.02
N SER A 224 -8.35 1.19 7.56
CA SER A 224 -7.13 0.50 7.13
C SER A 224 -7.42 -0.97 6.79
N GLY A 225 -6.79 -1.47 5.73
CA GLY A 225 -7.03 -2.79 5.17
C GLY A 225 -7.53 -2.72 3.71
N PRO A 226 -8.28 -3.71 3.20
CA PRO A 226 -8.71 -4.92 3.88
C PRO A 226 -7.62 -5.99 3.92
N VAL A 227 -7.74 -6.95 4.82
CA VAL A 227 -6.94 -8.19 4.85
C VAL A 227 -7.90 -9.38 4.86
N LEU A 228 -7.70 -10.34 3.97
CA LEU A 228 -8.49 -11.57 3.97
C LEU A 228 -7.83 -12.60 4.90
N ALA A 229 -8.55 -12.97 5.95
CA ALA A 229 -8.15 -13.98 6.91
C ALA A 229 -9.24 -15.07 6.97
N SER A 230 -8.91 -16.29 6.55
CA SER A 230 -9.89 -17.34 6.28
C SER A 230 -10.97 -16.82 5.31
N ASP A 231 -12.25 -16.99 5.59
CA ASP A 231 -13.35 -16.47 4.76
C ASP A 231 -13.89 -15.11 5.27
N ARG A 232 -13.00 -14.22 5.76
CA ARG A 232 -13.38 -12.91 6.32
C ARG A 232 -12.45 -11.81 5.83
N LEU A 233 -13.02 -10.72 5.36
CA LEU A 233 -12.29 -9.48 5.14
C LEU A 233 -12.27 -8.70 6.46
N ILE A 234 -11.08 -8.37 6.90
CA ILE A 234 -10.86 -7.61 8.15
C ILE A 234 -10.41 -6.20 7.80
N VAL A 235 -11.10 -5.22 8.35
CA VAL A 235 -10.81 -3.79 8.21
C VAL A 235 -10.74 -3.18 9.60
N THR A 236 -9.81 -2.28 9.83
CA THR A 236 -9.64 -1.58 11.11
C THR A 236 -9.91 -0.09 10.96
N GLY A 237 -10.63 0.47 11.91
CA GLY A 237 -10.89 1.91 12.01
C GLY A 237 -10.03 2.60 13.06
N SER A 238 -9.64 3.85 12.77
CA SER A 238 -8.84 4.69 13.69
C SER A 238 -9.54 5.02 15.01
N HIS A 239 -10.81 4.68 15.16
CA HIS A 239 -11.58 4.81 16.40
C HIS A 239 -11.59 3.52 17.25
N GLY A 240 -10.65 2.60 16.97
CA GLY A 240 -10.49 1.40 17.79
C GLY A 240 -11.48 0.28 17.52
N VAL A 241 -12.02 0.16 16.30
CA VAL A 241 -12.92 -0.93 15.92
C VAL A 241 -12.32 -1.73 14.75
N ALA A 242 -12.38 -3.05 14.85
CA ALA A 242 -12.11 -3.94 13.72
C ALA A 242 -13.41 -4.59 13.25
N VAL A 243 -13.66 -4.50 11.96
CA VAL A 243 -14.88 -5.02 11.31
C VAL A 243 -14.53 -6.21 10.45
N ALA A 244 -15.29 -7.29 10.57
CA ALA A 244 -15.21 -8.47 9.71
C ALA A 244 -16.38 -8.49 8.73
N LEU A 245 -16.09 -8.62 7.42
CA LEU A 245 -17.09 -8.71 6.37
C LEU A 245 -16.98 -10.05 5.62
N SER A 246 -18.10 -10.50 5.09
CA SER A 246 -18.13 -11.61 4.13
C SER A 246 -17.50 -11.16 2.81
N PRO A 247 -16.46 -11.84 2.29
CA PRO A 247 -15.88 -11.49 0.98
C PRO A 247 -16.84 -11.76 -0.19
N TYR A 248 -17.86 -12.59 0.03
CA TYR A 248 -18.83 -13.00 -1.00
C TYR A 248 -19.98 -12.02 -1.15
N THR A 249 -20.49 -11.48 -0.03
CA THR A 249 -21.70 -10.65 -0.01
C THR A 249 -21.45 -9.21 0.43
N GLY A 250 -20.33 -8.94 1.09
CA GLY A 250 -20.04 -7.66 1.73
C GLY A 250 -20.74 -7.45 3.07
N GLU A 251 -21.57 -8.40 3.54
CA GLU A 251 -22.27 -8.28 4.82
C GLU A 251 -21.27 -8.22 5.98
N ILE A 252 -21.52 -7.33 6.93
CA ILE A 252 -20.78 -7.27 8.20
C ILE A 252 -21.18 -8.50 9.03
N ILE A 253 -20.20 -9.34 9.34
CA ILE A 253 -20.40 -10.61 10.06
C ILE A 253 -19.83 -10.58 11.48
N GLY A 254 -19.18 -9.48 11.87
CA GLY A 254 -18.70 -9.29 13.23
C GLY A 254 -17.92 -7.99 13.38
N GLU A 255 -17.86 -7.53 14.61
CA GLU A 255 -17.11 -6.36 15.04
C GLU A 255 -16.39 -6.67 16.36
N ILE A 256 -15.20 -6.12 16.54
CA ILE A 256 -14.39 -6.27 17.75
C ILE A 256 -13.88 -4.89 18.14
N GLU A 257 -14.13 -4.50 19.40
CA GLU A 257 -13.53 -3.34 20.00
C GLU A 257 -12.05 -3.63 20.36
N MET A 258 -11.18 -2.75 19.93
CA MET A 258 -9.76 -2.79 20.26
C MET A 258 -9.49 -1.98 21.53
N PRO A 259 -8.45 -2.31 22.29
CA PRO A 259 -8.14 -1.59 23.54
C PRO A 259 -7.60 -0.17 23.33
N ASP A 260 -7.27 0.19 22.08
CA ASP A 260 -6.80 1.51 21.65
C ASP A 260 -7.13 1.68 20.15
N ASP A 261 -6.94 2.87 19.61
CA ASP A 261 -7.04 3.20 18.20
C ASP A 261 -6.10 2.33 17.34
N VAL A 262 -6.50 2.07 16.09
CA VAL A 262 -5.74 1.24 15.14
C VAL A 262 -5.63 1.95 13.80
N SER A 263 -4.46 2.51 13.53
CA SER A 263 -4.18 3.25 12.27
C SER A 263 -3.53 2.40 11.18
N LEU A 264 -3.15 1.15 11.48
CA LEU A 264 -2.47 0.25 10.55
C LEU A 264 -3.35 -0.95 10.21
N PRO A 265 -3.25 -1.47 8.97
CA PRO A 265 -3.93 -2.71 8.61
C PRO A 265 -3.39 -3.88 9.44
N PRO A 266 -4.22 -4.88 9.76
CA PRO A 266 -3.76 -6.08 10.42
C PRO A 266 -2.79 -6.86 9.54
N ILE A 267 -1.97 -7.69 10.16
CA ILE A 267 -1.01 -8.58 9.48
C ILE A 267 -1.43 -10.02 9.74
N LEU A 268 -1.53 -10.81 8.68
CA LEU A 268 -1.76 -12.25 8.79
C LEU A 268 -0.42 -12.98 8.66
N ALA A 269 -0.05 -13.74 9.68
CA ALA A 269 1.14 -14.57 9.67
C ALA A 269 0.92 -15.83 10.51
N ASP A 270 1.31 -16.99 9.99
CA ASP A 270 1.26 -18.28 10.69
C ASP A 270 -0.11 -18.56 11.34
N GLU A 271 -1.18 -18.47 10.52
CA GLU A 271 -2.59 -18.66 10.93
C GLU A 271 -3.05 -17.72 12.07
N THR A 272 -2.33 -16.62 12.29
CA THR A 272 -2.59 -15.67 13.35
C THR A 272 -2.73 -14.27 12.77
N LEU A 273 -3.77 -13.56 13.17
CA LEU A 273 -4.03 -12.18 12.80
C LEU A 273 -3.47 -11.25 13.89
N TYR A 274 -2.56 -10.37 13.50
CA TYR A 274 -1.90 -9.43 14.39
C TYR A 274 -2.40 -8.02 14.15
N PHE A 275 -2.78 -7.33 15.24
CA PHE A 275 -3.12 -5.91 15.24
C PHE A 275 -2.09 -5.15 16.05
N GLN A 276 -1.60 -4.05 15.49
CA GLN A 276 -0.78 -3.09 16.23
C GLN A 276 -1.63 -1.86 16.52
N THR A 277 -1.84 -1.56 17.80
CA THR A 277 -2.58 -0.37 18.22
C THR A 277 -1.68 0.85 18.33
N ASP A 278 -2.28 2.05 18.28
CA ASP A 278 -1.57 3.32 18.42
C ASP A 278 -1.01 3.50 19.85
N GLY A 279 -1.58 2.80 20.84
CA GLY A 279 -1.05 2.65 22.20
C GLY A 279 0.15 1.70 22.29
N ALA A 280 0.78 1.31 21.17
CA ALA A 280 1.94 0.42 21.08
C ALA A 280 1.71 -0.99 21.66
N ARG A 281 0.49 -1.52 21.55
CA ARG A 281 0.17 -2.90 21.88
C ARG A 281 0.15 -3.75 20.61
N LEU A 282 0.66 -4.98 20.71
CA LEU A 282 0.52 -6.01 19.71
C LEU A 282 -0.48 -7.05 20.21
N ILE A 283 -1.58 -7.24 19.46
CA ILE A 283 -2.66 -8.16 19.78
C ILE A 283 -2.70 -9.25 18.74
N ALA A 284 -2.83 -10.49 19.17
CA ALA A 284 -2.87 -11.67 18.28
C ALA A 284 -4.20 -12.41 18.47
N TYR A 285 -4.89 -12.68 17.37
CA TYR A 285 -6.07 -13.53 17.29
C TYR A 285 -5.77 -14.75 16.42
N ARG A 286 -6.19 -15.92 16.89
CA ARG A 286 -5.97 -17.19 16.20
C ARG A 286 -7.29 -17.90 15.90
#